data_6ad0c55c6cdfb6c3d421be3de6a97c4e
#
_entry.id   6ad0c55c6cdfb6c3d421be3de6a97c4e
#
_cell.length_a   1.000
_cell.length_b   1.000
_cell.length_c   1.000
_cell.angle_alpha   90.00
_cell.angle_beta   90.00
_cell.angle_gamma   90.00
#
_symmetry.space_group_name_H-M   'P 1'
#
loop_
_entity.id
_entity.type
_entity.pdbx_description
1 polymer ?
#
loop_
_entity_poly.entity_id
_entity_poly.type
_entity_poly.pdbx_seq_one_letter_code
_entity_poly.pdbx_strand_id
1 'polypeptide(L)'
;MPVCADYFFITFDRMDWTPEIEERLTRLQEKYEAMGQDMTSYLDGLLHADFLTYWDYIHLDTLLSLQNPKTPFPDEEIFIVYHQITELYFKLMLHECKQITKKKSLTADFFTARLKRINRYFEALTQSFEIMVDGMEKDQFLKFRMSLLPASGFQSGQYRMIEIYATDFINLVAADKREELKDAAIEEQFEYLYWKFGATELASGKKTLTLRQFEKKYAAEFIDLGNANIGHNFNALYRQLNAGGEATSALENELRQMDVNVNVNWPLSHFKSAVRYLHREPDEIKATGGTNWQKYLPPRFQKRIFYPSLWNEKDKENWGKAWVEKAITGAL
;
A
#
# COMPACT_ATOMS: atom_id res chain seq x y z
N MET A 1 61.15 13.74 -13.82
CA MET A 1 60.45 15.04 -13.91
C MET A 1 59.06 14.84 -13.45
N PRO A 2 58.65 15.36 -12.29
CA PRO A 2 57.26 15.24 -11.83
C PRO A 2 56.44 16.34 -12.46
N VAL A 3 55.30 15.97 -13.05
CA VAL A 3 54.31 16.91 -13.59
C VAL A 3 53.49 17.45 -12.43
N CYS A 4 53.57 18.75 -12.19
CA CYS A 4 52.73 19.50 -11.28
C CYS A 4 51.27 19.42 -11.77
N ALA A 5 50.40 18.87 -10.94
CA ALA A 5 48.97 19.01 -11.09
C ALA A 5 48.56 20.34 -10.43
N ASP A 6 48.31 21.35 -11.24
CA ASP A 6 47.71 22.61 -10.79
C ASP A 6 46.25 22.32 -10.42
N TYR A 7 45.96 22.23 -9.13
CA TYR A 7 44.60 22.28 -8.60
C TYR A 7 44.09 23.72 -8.78
N PHE A 8 43.20 23.88 -9.77
CA PHE A 8 42.39 25.08 -9.92
C PHE A 8 41.43 25.15 -8.71
N PHE A 9 41.82 25.88 -7.68
CA PHE A 9 40.86 26.33 -6.67
C PHE A 9 39.95 27.36 -7.32
N ILE A 10 38.73 26.96 -7.69
CA ILE A 10 37.66 27.89 -7.97
C ILE A 10 37.29 28.52 -6.62
N THR A 11 37.87 29.68 -6.33
CA THR A 11 37.35 30.56 -5.30
C THR A 11 36.01 31.05 -5.80
N PHE A 12 34.90 30.52 -5.24
CA PHE A 12 33.60 31.16 -5.35
C PHE A 12 33.76 32.55 -4.70
N ASP A 13 33.85 33.60 -5.52
CA ASP A 13 33.70 34.97 -5.05
C ASP A 13 32.39 35.03 -4.25
N ARG A 14 32.46 35.48 -2.99
CA ARG A 14 31.25 35.82 -2.21
C ARG A 14 30.43 36.76 -3.07
N MET A 15 29.18 36.42 -3.34
CA MET A 15 28.26 37.35 -3.98
C MET A 15 28.21 38.59 -3.09
N ASP A 16 28.77 39.70 -3.56
CA ASP A 16 28.71 40.97 -2.85
C ASP A 16 27.26 41.45 -2.88
N TRP A 17 26.56 41.20 -1.80
CA TRP A 17 25.20 41.71 -1.65
C TRP A 17 25.23 43.21 -1.46
N THR A 18 24.25 43.91 -2.03
CA THR A 18 24.15 45.35 -1.79
C THR A 18 23.79 45.59 -0.31
N PRO A 19 24.26 46.72 0.29
CA PRO A 19 23.95 47.05 1.67
C PRO A 19 22.43 47.02 1.98
N GLU A 20 21.59 47.35 1.00
CA GLU A 20 20.15 47.31 1.15
C GLU A 20 19.60 45.87 1.26
N ILE A 21 20.24 44.88 0.62
CA ILE A 21 19.88 43.48 0.74
C ILE A 21 20.28 42.94 2.11
N GLU A 22 21.51 43.26 2.55
CA GLU A 22 22.00 42.84 3.88
C GLU A 22 21.14 43.42 5.00
N GLU A 23 20.77 44.68 4.94
CA GLU A 23 19.87 45.31 5.92
C GLU A 23 18.51 44.60 5.96
N ARG A 24 17.91 44.30 4.79
CA ARG A 24 16.61 43.60 4.74
C ARG A 24 16.67 42.18 5.27
N LEU A 25 17.73 41.44 4.98
CA LEU A 25 17.92 40.08 5.50
C LEU A 25 18.09 40.11 7.02
N THR A 26 18.88 41.06 7.55
CA THR A 26 19.02 41.21 9.00
C THR A 26 17.67 41.48 9.67
N ARG A 27 16.91 42.43 9.15
CA ARG A 27 15.57 42.76 9.66
C ARG A 27 14.57 41.59 9.55
N LEU A 28 14.67 40.78 8.50
CA LEU A 28 13.86 39.56 8.37
C LEU A 28 14.28 38.53 9.42
N GLN A 29 15.58 38.33 9.65
CA GLN A 29 16.08 37.41 10.66
C GLN A 29 15.56 37.79 12.04
N GLU A 30 15.74 39.07 12.46
CA GLU A 30 15.23 39.57 13.73
C GLU A 30 13.70 39.37 13.88
N LYS A 31 12.97 39.62 12.80
CA LYS A 31 11.51 39.45 12.79
C LYS A 31 11.10 37.97 12.99
N TYR A 32 11.74 37.02 12.29
CA TYR A 32 11.42 35.60 12.41
C TYR A 32 11.86 35.03 13.74
N GLU A 33 13.01 35.43 14.26
CA GLU A 33 13.48 35.08 15.61
C GLU A 33 12.50 35.55 16.68
N ALA A 34 12.01 36.80 16.59
CA ALA A 34 10.99 37.33 17.51
C ALA A 34 9.65 36.53 17.47
N MET A 35 9.34 35.91 16.33
CA MET A 35 8.16 35.05 16.17
C MET A 35 8.45 33.57 16.52
N GLY A 36 9.66 33.23 16.93
CA GLY A 36 10.06 31.85 17.17
C GLY A 36 10.06 30.98 15.90
N GLN A 37 10.31 31.58 14.74
CA GLN A 37 10.29 30.90 13.43
C GLN A 37 11.65 30.90 12.78
N ASP A 38 11.95 29.89 11.97
CA ASP A 38 13.19 29.77 11.23
C ASP A 38 13.09 30.47 9.86
N MET A 39 13.88 31.55 9.68
CA MET A 39 13.93 32.29 8.41
C MET A 39 14.41 31.41 7.26
N THR A 40 15.31 30.46 7.49
CA THR A 40 15.88 29.59 6.45
C THR A 40 14.79 28.78 5.76
N SER A 41 13.84 28.26 6.53
CA SER A 41 12.69 27.52 5.99
C SER A 41 11.81 28.37 5.06
N TYR A 42 11.70 29.67 5.32
CA TYR A 42 10.97 30.59 4.43
C TYR A 42 11.76 30.91 3.15
N LEU A 43 13.08 31.06 3.26
CA LEU A 43 13.93 31.23 2.08
C LEU A 43 13.93 29.99 1.19
N ASP A 44 13.97 28.78 1.78
CA ASP A 44 13.82 27.52 1.04
C ASP A 44 12.47 27.47 0.33
N GLY A 45 11.39 27.92 0.99
CA GLY A 45 10.08 28.04 0.38
C GLY A 45 10.08 28.95 -0.85
N LEU A 46 10.75 30.12 -0.77
CA LEU A 46 10.89 31.04 -1.89
C LEU A 46 11.73 30.46 -3.04
N LEU A 47 12.80 29.71 -2.73
CA LEU A 47 13.63 29.04 -3.75
C LEU A 47 12.86 27.99 -4.55
N HIS A 48 11.87 27.34 -3.94
CA HIS A 48 11.04 26.31 -4.56
C HIS A 48 9.67 26.80 -5.03
N ALA A 49 9.40 28.13 -4.93
CA ALA A 49 8.12 28.69 -5.31
C ALA A 49 7.98 28.81 -6.84
N ASP A 50 7.12 28.00 -7.43
CA ASP A 50 6.80 28.07 -8.87
C ASP A 50 5.57 28.96 -9.15
N PHE A 51 5.00 29.60 -8.13
CA PHE A 51 3.80 30.46 -8.21
C PHE A 51 2.58 29.76 -8.87
N LEU A 52 2.54 28.40 -8.80
CA LEU A 52 1.43 27.62 -9.32
C LEU A 52 0.19 27.85 -8.46
N THR A 53 -0.96 27.88 -9.10
CA THR A 53 -2.24 27.84 -8.40
C THR A 53 -2.49 26.45 -7.81
N TYR A 54 -3.39 26.34 -6.85
CA TYR A 54 -3.73 25.06 -6.21
C TYR A 54 -4.11 23.98 -7.23
N TRP A 55 -4.98 24.32 -8.18
CA TRP A 55 -5.46 23.37 -9.20
C TRP A 55 -4.38 22.98 -10.19
N ASP A 56 -3.46 23.89 -10.58
CA ASP A 56 -2.33 23.56 -11.44
C ASP A 56 -1.35 22.64 -10.72
N TYR A 57 -1.04 22.93 -9.45
CA TYR A 57 -0.10 22.14 -8.66
C TYR A 57 -0.55 20.68 -8.47
N ILE A 58 -1.84 20.45 -8.24
CA ILE A 58 -2.38 19.10 -8.06
C ILE A 58 -2.95 18.49 -9.36
N HIS A 59 -2.86 19.20 -10.49
CA HIS A 59 -3.44 18.78 -11.78
C HIS A 59 -4.93 18.42 -11.69
N LEU A 60 -5.71 19.30 -11.02
CA LEU A 60 -7.10 19.02 -10.65
C LEU A 60 -7.98 18.68 -11.84
N ASP A 61 -7.90 19.45 -12.93
CA ASP A 61 -8.73 19.22 -14.13
C ASP A 61 -8.44 17.85 -14.74
N THR A 62 -7.17 17.45 -14.81
CA THR A 62 -6.78 16.12 -15.27
C THR A 62 -7.32 15.04 -14.32
N LEU A 63 -7.16 15.21 -13.01
CA LEU A 63 -7.64 14.26 -12.02
C LEU A 63 -9.15 14.02 -12.15
N LEU A 64 -9.93 15.10 -12.30
CA LEU A 64 -11.40 15.04 -12.40
C LEU A 64 -11.90 14.68 -13.82
N SER A 65 -11.02 14.47 -14.81
CA SER A 65 -11.37 13.99 -16.15
C SER A 65 -11.16 12.48 -16.34
N LEU A 66 -10.68 11.77 -15.34
CA LEU A 66 -10.35 10.33 -15.42
C LEU A 66 -11.52 9.40 -15.13
N GLN A 67 -12.69 9.92 -14.79
CA GLN A 67 -13.90 9.17 -14.48
C GLN A 67 -14.71 8.96 -15.76
N ASN A 68 -14.74 7.73 -16.27
CA ASN A 68 -15.38 7.40 -17.55
C ASN A 68 -16.29 6.16 -17.39
N PRO A 69 -17.53 6.32 -16.86
CA PRO A 69 -18.50 5.24 -16.75
C PRO A 69 -18.79 4.59 -18.11
N LYS A 70 -19.03 3.26 -18.09
CA LYS A 70 -19.35 2.47 -19.30
C LYS A 70 -20.83 2.27 -19.48
N THR A 71 -21.62 2.49 -18.42
CA THR A 71 -23.06 2.30 -18.40
C THR A 71 -23.76 3.60 -18.02
N PRO A 72 -25.07 3.72 -18.25
CA PRO A 72 -25.85 4.90 -17.87
C PRO A 72 -26.24 4.91 -16.37
N PHE A 73 -25.73 3.99 -15.54
CA PHE A 73 -26.09 3.91 -14.13
C PHE A 73 -25.21 4.86 -13.32
N PRO A 74 -25.79 5.86 -12.61
CA PRO A 74 -25.03 6.88 -11.87
C PRO A 74 -24.03 6.33 -10.87
N ASP A 75 -24.34 5.23 -10.19
CA ASP A 75 -23.48 4.66 -9.15
C ASP A 75 -22.19 4.00 -9.69
N GLU A 76 -22.06 3.82 -11.01
CA GLU A 76 -20.80 3.40 -11.62
C GLU A 76 -19.71 4.45 -11.41
N GLU A 77 -20.05 5.73 -11.39
CA GLU A 77 -19.09 6.81 -11.10
C GLU A 77 -18.59 6.73 -9.67
N ILE A 78 -19.46 6.44 -8.69
CA ILE A 78 -19.06 6.21 -7.29
C ILE A 78 -18.05 5.06 -7.21
N PHE A 79 -18.32 3.98 -7.91
CA PHE A 79 -17.44 2.82 -7.97
C PHE A 79 -16.05 3.18 -8.53
N ILE A 80 -16.00 3.93 -9.64
CA ILE A 80 -14.73 4.34 -10.29
C ILE A 80 -13.95 5.27 -9.35
N VAL A 81 -14.58 6.35 -8.87
CA VAL A 81 -13.93 7.35 -8.00
C VAL A 81 -13.37 6.69 -6.74
N TYR A 82 -14.15 5.82 -6.09
CA TYR A 82 -13.70 5.14 -4.88
C TYR A 82 -12.48 4.25 -5.13
N HIS A 83 -12.43 3.51 -6.24
CA HIS A 83 -11.26 2.71 -6.60
C HIS A 83 -10.05 3.59 -6.93
N GLN A 84 -10.23 4.74 -7.57
CA GLN A 84 -9.15 5.69 -7.81
C GLN A 84 -8.60 6.26 -6.49
N ILE A 85 -9.45 6.62 -5.53
CA ILE A 85 -9.06 7.04 -4.18
C ILE A 85 -8.26 5.91 -3.49
N THR A 86 -8.71 4.68 -3.58
CA THR A 86 -8.02 3.52 -3.01
C THR A 86 -6.61 3.37 -3.58
N GLU A 87 -6.45 3.47 -4.90
CA GLU A 87 -5.14 3.38 -5.56
C GLU A 87 -4.23 4.58 -5.20
N LEU A 88 -4.78 5.78 -4.97
CA LEU A 88 -4.01 6.92 -4.48
C LEU A 88 -3.51 6.71 -3.04
N TYR A 89 -4.30 6.12 -2.15
CA TYR A 89 -3.85 5.70 -0.83
C TYR A 89 -2.75 4.65 -0.91
N PHE A 90 -2.86 3.65 -1.79
CA PHE A 90 -1.79 2.68 -2.00
C PHE A 90 -0.51 3.33 -2.53
N LYS A 91 -0.61 4.35 -3.37
CA LYS A 91 0.54 5.14 -3.82
C LYS A 91 1.24 5.85 -2.65
N LEU A 92 0.49 6.42 -1.69
CA LEU A 92 1.05 6.99 -0.47
C LEU A 92 1.76 5.93 0.38
N MET A 93 1.15 4.75 0.55
CA MET A 93 1.76 3.65 1.28
C MET A 93 3.06 3.19 0.63
N LEU A 94 3.08 3.02 -0.69
CA LEU A 94 4.30 2.66 -1.43
C LEU A 94 5.39 3.72 -1.33
N HIS A 95 5.01 4.99 -1.23
CA HIS A 95 5.95 6.07 -0.97
C HIS A 95 6.66 5.88 0.38
N GLU A 96 5.92 5.54 1.45
CA GLU A 96 6.51 5.24 2.76
C GLU A 96 7.32 3.93 2.73
N CYS A 97 6.84 2.88 2.05
CA CYS A 97 7.58 1.62 1.87
C CYS A 97 8.96 1.86 1.25
N LYS A 98 9.02 2.63 0.18
CA LYS A 98 10.28 2.98 -0.49
C LYS A 98 11.22 3.80 0.39
N GLN A 99 10.70 4.66 1.28
CA GLN A 99 11.53 5.42 2.21
C GLN A 99 12.17 4.49 3.26
N ILE A 100 11.43 3.51 3.78
CA ILE A 100 11.94 2.53 4.75
C ILE A 100 13.05 1.69 4.11
N THR A 101 12.77 1.05 2.97
CA THR A 101 13.68 0.08 2.35
C THR A 101 14.93 0.71 1.72
N LYS A 102 14.88 1.99 1.35
CA LYS A 102 16.02 2.73 0.80
C LYS A 102 16.87 3.44 1.86
N LYS A 103 16.48 3.43 3.12
CA LYS A 103 17.19 4.13 4.19
C LYS A 103 18.49 3.40 4.55
N LYS A 104 19.66 4.00 4.25
CA LYS A 104 20.98 3.39 4.50
C LYS A 104 21.24 3.07 5.97
N SER A 105 20.81 3.94 6.88
CA SER A 105 20.89 3.76 8.33
C SER A 105 19.48 3.83 8.89
N LEU A 106 18.78 2.69 8.87
CA LEU A 106 17.43 2.59 9.37
C LEU A 106 17.46 2.53 10.90
N THR A 107 16.70 3.42 11.54
CA THR A 107 16.47 3.40 12.99
C THR A 107 15.04 2.92 13.29
N ALA A 108 14.83 2.35 14.47
CA ALA A 108 13.49 1.93 14.90
C ALA A 108 12.48 3.10 14.92
N ASP A 109 12.92 4.30 15.31
CA ASP A 109 12.06 5.48 15.34
C ASP A 109 11.62 5.93 13.94
N PHE A 110 12.54 5.97 12.97
CA PHE A 110 12.20 6.29 11.59
C PHE A 110 11.23 5.26 11.02
N PHE A 111 11.50 3.98 11.23
CA PHE A 111 10.65 2.89 10.76
C PHE A 111 9.24 2.99 11.38
N THR A 112 9.16 3.16 12.71
CA THR A 112 7.91 3.36 13.44
C THR A 112 7.11 4.54 12.89
N ALA A 113 7.77 5.68 12.64
CA ALA A 113 7.09 6.86 12.12
C ALA A 113 6.49 6.65 10.72
N ARG A 114 7.16 5.88 9.85
CA ARG A 114 6.63 5.54 8.52
C ARG A 114 5.50 4.51 8.60
N LEU A 115 5.63 3.48 9.43
CA LEU A 115 4.56 2.51 9.66
C LEU A 115 3.29 3.15 10.22
N LYS A 116 3.40 4.11 11.13
CA LYS A 116 2.25 4.89 11.62
C LYS A 116 1.49 5.58 10.48
N ARG A 117 2.18 6.09 9.46
CA ARG A 117 1.52 6.69 8.30
C ARG A 117 0.83 5.63 7.46
N ILE A 118 1.49 4.51 7.17
CA ILE A 118 0.90 3.39 6.44
C ILE A 118 -0.37 2.89 7.15
N ASN A 119 -0.31 2.69 8.46
CA ASN A 119 -1.45 2.26 9.26
C ASN A 119 -2.62 3.25 9.20
N ARG A 120 -2.35 4.56 9.31
CA ARG A 120 -3.38 5.61 9.15
C ARG A 120 -4.05 5.58 7.78
N TYR A 121 -3.28 5.33 6.71
CA TYR A 121 -3.85 5.22 5.37
C TYR A 121 -4.76 3.99 5.24
N PHE A 122 -4.39 2.85 5.82
CA PHE A 122 -5.25 1.66 5.86
C PHE A 122 -6.50 1.87 6.73
N GLU A 123 -6.37 2.54 7.86
CA GLU A 123 -7.51 2.88 8.73
C GLU A 123 -8.50 3.79 7.99
N ALA A 124 -8.00 4.84 7.32
CA ALA A 124 -8.83 5.71 6.50
C ALA A 124 -9.55 4.94 5.37
N LEU A 125 -8.85 4.04 4.68
CA LEU A 125 -9.44 3.17 3.65
C LEU A 125 -10.51 2.25 4.25
N THR A 126 -10.24 1.61 5.39
CA THR A 126 -11.18 0.70 6.04
C THR A 126 -12.45 1.44 6.48
N GLN A 127 -12.31 2.65 7.03
CA GLN A 127 -13.46 3.49 7.41
C GLN A 127 -14.25 3.97 6.19
N SER A 128 -13.56 4.47 5.16
CA SER A 128 -14.21 4.95 3.94
C SER A 128 -14.87 3.84 3.12
N PHE A 129 -14.54 2.56 3.42
CA PHE A 129 -15.11 1.41 2.70
C PHE A 129 -16.63 1.28 2.86
N GLU A 130 -17.22 1.96 3.83
CA GLU A 130 -18.68 2.06 3.98
C GLU A 130 -19.35 2.66 2.71
N ILE A 131 -18.64 3.48 1.94
CA ILE A 131 -19.09 3.95 0.62
C ILE A 131 -19.32 2.74 -0.31
N MET A 132 -18.47 1.71 -0.23
CA MET A 132 -18.61 0.49 -1.02
C MET A 132 -19.57 -0.53 -0.40
N VAL A 133 -19.93 -0.39 0.88
CA VAL A 133 -20.86 -1.28 1.57
C VAL A 133 -22.28 -0.80 1.41
N ASP A 134 -22.56 0.49 1.62
CA ASP A 134 -23.91 1.06 1.68
C ASP A 134 -24.07 2.38 0.90
N GLY A 135 -23.02 2.85 0.21
CA GLY A 135 -23.04 4.10 -0.55
C GLY A 135 -23.55 3.98 -2.00
N MET A 136 -23.94 2.78 -2.45
CA MET A 136 -24.50 2.54 -3.79
C MET A 136 -25.83 1.81 -3.71
N GLU A 137 -26.70 2.07 -4.68
CA GLU A 137 -27.95 1.32 -4.84
C GLU A 137 -27.67 -0.10 -5.35
N LYS A 138 -28.17 -1.10 -4.62
CA LYS A 138 -27.94 -2.53 -4.94
C LYS A 138 -28.32 -2.88 -6.37
N ASP A 139 -29.47 -2.40 -6.84
CA ASP A 139 -29.96 -2.71 -8.18
C ASP A 139 -29.11 -2.08 -9.27
N GLN A 140 -28.58 -0.87 -9.08
CA GLN A 140 -27.63 -0.24 -10.00
C GLN A 140 -26.31 -1.02 -10.03
N PHE A 141 -25.74 -1.33 -8.86
CA PHE A 141 -24.52 -2.12 -8.78
C PHE A 141 -24.65 -3.46 -9.51
N LEU A 142 -25.73 -4.20 -9.28
CA LEU A 142 -25.96 -5.50 -9.93
C LEU A 142 -26.06 -5.38 -11.45
N LYS A 143 -26.57 -4.26 -11.98
CA LYS A 143 -26.69 -4.01 -13.42
C LYS A 143 -25.35 -3.68 -14.05
N PHE A 144 -24.58 -2.73 -13.48
CA PHE A 144 -23.31 -2.32 -14.11
C PHE A 144 -22.15 -3.27 -13.83
N ARG A 145 -22.17 -4.04 -12.72
CA ARG A 145 -21.04 -4.94 -12.38
C ARG A 145 -20.61 -5.90 -13.47
N MET A 146 -21.54 -6.32 -14.33
CA MET A 146 -21.23 -7.25 -15.42
C MET A 146 -20.42 -6.57 -16.54
N SER A 147 -20.53 -5.24 -16.68
CA SER A 147 -19.72 -4.45 -17.61
C SER A 147 -18.26 -4.31 -17.16
N LEU A 148 -17.97 -4.59 -15.89
CA LEU A 148 -16.63 -4.52 -15.32
C LEU A 148 -15.74 -5.71 -15.69
N LEU A 149 -16.32 -6.80 -16.19
CA LEU A 149 -15.54 -7.97 -16.60
C LEU A 149 -14.52 -7.60 -17.71
N PRO A 150 -13.26 -8.05 -17.62
CA PRO A 150 -12.66 -8.98 -16.66
C PRO A 150 -12.00 -8.32 -15.43
N ALA A 151 -12.36 -7.10 -15.06
CA ALA A 151 -11.80 -6.43 -13.88
C ALA A 151 -12.20 -7.11 -12.57
N SER A 152 -11.31 -7.13 -11.60
CA SER A 152 -11.53 -7.71 -10.27
C SER A 152 -10.65 -7.05 -9.23
N GLY A 153 -11.13 -6.93 -7.99
CA GLY A 153 -10.42 -6.26 -6.90
C GLY A 153 -9.04 -6.84 -6.57
N PHE A 154 -8.76 -8.12 -6.89
CA PHE A 154 -7.42 -8.68 -6.68
C PHE A 154 -6.36 -8.09 -7.62
N GLN A 155 -6.74 -7.40 -8.68
CA GLN A 155 -5.87 -6.83 -9.71
C GLN A 155 -5.21 -5.51 -9.32
N SER A 156 -5.29 -5.05 -8.08
CA SER A 156 -4.49 -3.92 -7.65
C SER A 156 -3.01 -4.31 -7.58
N GLY A 157 -2.21 -3.86 -8.54
CA GLY A 157 -0.76 -4.07 -8.57
C GLY A 157 -0.08 -3.42 -7.38
N GLN A 158 -0.51 -2.20 -7.00
CA GLN A 158 0.06 -1.48 -5.87
C GLN A 158 -0.16 -2.22 -4.54
N TYR A 159 -1.34 -2.79 -4.33
CA TYR A 159 -1.60 -3.60 -3.12
C TYR A 159 -0.65 -4.81 -3.04
N ARG A 160 -0.41 -5.51 -4.17
CA ARG A 160 0.55 -6.63 -4.22
C ARG A 160 2.00 -6.19 -3.93
N MET A 161 2.39 -5.02 -4.42
CA MET A 161 3.70 -4.46 -4.08
C MET A 161 3.84 -4.14 -2.59
N ILE A 162 2.80 -3.60 -1.95
CA ILE A 162 2.80 -3.36 -0.49
C ILE A 162 3.02 -4.68 0.27
N GLU A 163 2.38 -5.76 -0.14
CA GLU A 163 2.58 -7.10 0.46
C GLU A 163 4.05 -7.56 0.32
N ILE A 164 4.66 -7.36 -0.85
CA ILE A 164 6.06 -7.73 -1.10
C ILE A 164 7.04 -6.89 -0.27
N TYR A 165 6.74 -5.61 -0.05
CA TYR A 165 7.53 -4.77 0.86
C TYR A 165 7.37 -5.18 2.33
N ALA A 166 6.19 -5.67 2.72
CA ALA A 166 5.86 -5.94 4.10
C ALA A 166 6.56 -7.17 4.67
N THR A 167 6.77 -8.24 3.89
CA THR A 167 7.19 -9.53 4.43
C THR A 167 8.10 -10.32 3.51
N ASP A 168 8.70 -11.40 4.02
CA ASP A 168 9.43 -12.36 3.18
C ASP A 168 8.46 -12.98 2.16
N PHE A 169 8.90 -13.11 0.93
CA PHE A 169 8.06 -13.52 -0.18
C PHE A 169 7.35 -14.87 0.06
N ILE A 170 8.02 -15.78 0.78
CA ILE A 170 7.44 -17.07 1.17
C ILE A 170 6.18 -16.95 2.03
N ASN A 171 6.02 -15.88 2.81
CA ASN A 171 4.81 -15.64 3.60
C ASN A 171 3.59 -15.29 2.73
N LEU A 172 3.82 -14.92 1.48
CA LEU A 172 2.78 -14.66 0.47
C LEU A 172 2.41 -15.91 -0.34
N VAL A 173 3.19 -16.97 -0.24
CA VAL A 173 2.89 -18.27 -0.85
C VAL A 173 1.72 -18.92 -0.11
N ALA A 174 0.91 -19.70 -0.82
CA ALA A 174 -0.18 -20.49 -0.24
C ALA A 174 0.33 -21.38 0.89
N ALA A 175 -0.43 -21.44 1.99
CA ALA A 175 0.02 -22.02 3.24
C ALA A 175 0.49 -23.49 3.13
N ASP A 176 -0.16 -24.26 2.28
CA ASP A 176 0.14 -25.67 1.99
C ASP A 176 1.42 -25.88 1.17
N LYS A 177 1.97 -24.81 0.56
CA LYS A 177 3.19 -24.85 -0.27
C LYS A 177 4.41 -24.19 0.37
N ARG A 178 4.25 -23.50 1.51
CA ARG A 178 5.34 -22.71 2.11
C ARG A 178 6.53 -23.57 2.52
N GLU A 179 6.30 -24.75 3.11
CA GLU A 179 7.40 -25.59 3.58
C GLU A 179 8.20 -26.20 2.39
N GLU A 180 7.47 -26.55 1.32
CA GLU A 180 8.07 -27.08 0.08
C GLU A 180 8.95 -26.03 -0.63
N LEU A 181 8.50 -24.77 -0.62
CA LEU A 181 9.09 -23.68 -1.42
C LEU A 181 9.94 -22.70 -0.60
N LYS A 182 10.24 -22.97 0.66
CA LYS A 182 10.95 -22.03 1.53
C LYS A 182 12.33 -21.62 1.03
N ASP A 183 13.02 -22.53 0.33
CA ASP A 183 14.36 -22.34 -0.23
C ASP A 183 14.33 -22.16 -1.76
N ALA A 184 13.15 -22.10 -2.36
CA ALA A 184 12.98 -21.93 -3.80
C ALA A 184 13.22 -20.46 -4.23
N ALA A 185 13.55 -20.25 -5.51
CA ALA A 185 13.68 -18.93 -6.08
C ALA A 185 12.35 -18.17 -6.09
N ILE A 186 12.40 -16.82 -6.10
CA ILE A 186 11.22 -15.95 -6.11
C ILE A 186 10.32 -16.27 -7.31
N GLU A 187 10.89 -16.60 -8.46
CA GLU A 187 10.18 -16.98 -9.68
C GLU A 187 9.30 -18.22 -9.47
N GLU A 188 9.79 -19.20 -8.75
CA GLU A 188 9.06 -20.42 -8.42
C GLU A 188 8.00 -20.15 -7.35
N GLN A 189 8.36 -19.43 -6.28
CA GLN A 189 7.43 -19.00 -5.25
C GLN A 189 6.28 -18.16 -5.83
N PHE A 190 6.56 -17.32 -6.85
CA PHE A 190 5.56 -16.50 -7.52
C PHE A 190 4.41 -17.32 -8.11
N GLU A 191 4.65 -18.52 -8.62
CA GLU A 191 3.61 -19.37 -9.20
C GLU A 191 2.58 -19.83 -8.14
N TYR A 192 2.95 -19.83 -6.86
CA TYR A 192 2.13 -20.31 -5.75
C TYR A 192 1.65 -19.21 -4.81
N LEU A 193 1.62 -17.92 -5.26
CA LEU A 193 1.10 -16.84 -4.46
C LEU A 193 -0.39 -17.08 -4.12
N TYR A 194 -0.74 -16.85 -2.86
CA TYR A 194 -2.06 -17.17 -2.29
C TYR A 194 -3.24 -16.60 -3.10
N TRP A 195 -3.10 -15.41 -3.68
CA TRP A 195 -4.18 -14.75 -4.42
C TRP A 195 -4.43 -15.35 -5.80
N LYS A 196 -3.50 -16.10 -6.39
CA LYS A 196 -3.69 -16.81 -7.66
C LYS A 196 -4.76 -17.88 -7.55
N PHE A 197 -4.84 -18.56 -6.41
CA PHE A 197 -5.85 -19.61 -6.20
C PHE A 197 -7.29 -19.08 -6.23
N GLY A 198 -7.51 -17.84 -5.75
CA GLY A 198 -8.81 -17.17 -5.85
C GLY A 198 -9.22 -16.83 -7.29
N ALA A 199 -8.28 -16.81 -8.23
CA ALA A 199 -8.47 -16.41 -9.62
C ALA A 199 -8.27 -17.57 -10.61
N THR A 200 -8.33 -18.82 -10.15
CA THR A 200 -8.36 -20.04 -10.97
C THR A 200 -9.77 -20.59 -11.07
N GLU A 201 -10.10 -21.22 -12.20
CA GLU A 201 -11.38 -21.92 -12.39
C GLU A 201 -11.43 -23.16 -11.49
N LEU A 202 -12.46 -23.27 -10.65
CA LEU A 202 -12.60 -24.39 -9.71
C LEU A 202 -12.72 -25.77 -10.41
N ALA A 203 -13.34 -25.80 -11.59
CA ALA A 203 -13.61 -27.05 -12.30
C ALA A 203 -12.40 -27.57 -13.10
N SER A 204 -11.57 -26.69 -13.63
CA SER A 204 -10.48 -27.06 -14.55
C SER A 204 -9.07 -26.79 -13.98
N GLY A 205 -8.98 -26.02 -12.88
CA GLY A 205 -7.70 -25.52 -12.34
C GLY A 205 -6.97 -24.52 -13.26
N LYS A 206 -7.61 -24.09 -14.37
CA LYS A 206 -7.01 -23.17 -15.33
C LYS A 206 -7.05 -21.72 -14.81
N LYS A 207 -6.02 -20.96 -15.13
CA LYS A 207 -5.98 -19.51 -14.86
C LYS A 207 -7.10 -18.80 -15.62
N THR A 208 -7.91 -17.99 -14.92
CA THR A 208 -8.94 -17.15 -15.57
C THR A 208 -8.30 -16.15 -16.52
N LEU A 209 -9.08 -15.58 -17.45
CA LEU A 209 -8.62 -14.51 -18.32
C LEU A 209 -8.09 -13.32 -17.51
N THR A 210 -8.79 -12.97 -16.44
CA THR A 210 -8.45 -11.91 -15.48
C THR A 210 -7.06 -12.13 -14.87
N LEU A 211 -6.76 -13.35 -14.42
CA LEU A 211 -5.45 -13.69 -13.87
C LEU A 211 -4.34 -13.61 -14.93
N ARG A 212 -4.57 -14.17 -16.11
CA ARG A 212 -3.57 -14.12 -17.21
C ARG A 212 -3.23 -12.68 -17.62
N GLN A 213 -4.23 -11.80 -17.71
CA GLN A 213 -4.00 -10.39 -18.03
C GLN A 213 -3.21 -9.66 -16.93
N PHE A 214 -3.52 -9.97 -15.67
CA PHE A 214 -2.82 -9.39 -14.52
C PHE A 214 -1.36 -9.84 -14.45
N GLU A 215 -1.10 -11.15 -14.61
CA GLU A 215 0.26 -11.67 -14.66
C GLU A 215 1.05 -11.09 -15.85
N LYS A 216 0.44 -11.01 -17.03
CA LYS A 216 1.09 -10.38 -18.21
C LYS A 216 1.55 -8.95 -17.94
N LYS A 217 0.81 -8.20 -17.12
CA LYS A 217 1.12 -6.81 -16.80
C LYS A 217 2.16 -6.67 -15.70
N TYR A 218 2.09 -7.48 -14.65
CA TYR A 218 2.79 -7.22 -13.39
C TYR A 218 3.78 -8.30 -12.96
N ALA A 219 3.79 -9.51 -13.57
CA ALA A 219 4.61 -10.62 -13.07
C ALA A 219 6.10 -10.25 -12.99
N ALA A 220 6.67 -9.68 -14.03
CA ALA A 220 8.07 -9.27 -14.04
C ALA A 220 8.37 -8.26 -12.93
N GLU A 221 7.53 -7.23 -12.77
CA GLU A 221 7.70 -6.20 -11.74
C GLU A 221 7.62 -6.79 -10.32
N PHE A 222 6.74 -7.76 -10.07
CA PHE A 222 6.62 -8.40 -8.75
C PHE A 222 7.79 -9.32 -8.44
N ILE A 223 8.30 -10.06 -9.43
CA ILE A 223 9.48 -10.91 -9.30
C ILE A 223 10.72 -10.04 -9.04
N ASP A 224 10.92 -8.98 -9.83
CA ASP A 224 12.03 -8.05 -9.65
C ASP A 224 11.98 -7.38 -8.27
N LEU A 225 10.78 -6.94 -7.84
CA LEU A 225 10.58 -6.36 -6.52
C LEU A 225 10.83 -7.39 -5.42
N GLY A 226 10.39 -8.63 -5.58
CA GLY A 226 10.63 -9.74 -4.65
C GLY A 226 12.13 -10.00 -4.48
N ASN A 227 12.86 -10.13 -5.58
CA ASN A 227 14.31 -10.32 -5.58
C ASN A 227 15.04 -9.13 -4.92
N ALA A 228 14.66 -7.89 -5.25
CA ALA A 228 15.24 -6.68 -4.68
C ALA A 228 14.98 -6.52 -3.17
N ASN A 229 13.91 -7.13 -2.64
CA ASN A 229 13.55 -7.05 -1.23
C ASN A 229 13.99 -8.28 -0.40
N ILE A 230 14.74 -9.22 -0.96
CA ILE A 230 15.36 -10.29 -0.17
C ILE A 230 16.28 -9.66 0.88
N GLY A 231 15.97 -9.90 2.17
CA GLY A 231 16.70 -9.30 3.29
C GLY A 231 16.44 -7.79 3.52
N HIS A 232 15.59 -7.15 2.71
CA HIS A 232 15.29 -5.72 2.80
C HIS A 232 13.78 -5.40 2.94
N ASN A 233 12.90 -6.42 2.98
CA ASN A 233 11.51 -6.23 3.34
C ASN A 233 11.36 -5.89 4.84
N PHE A 234 10.19 -5.42 5.25
CA PHE A 234 9.97 -4.96 6.63
C PHE A 234 10.20 -6.05 7.67
N ASN A 235 9.83 -7.30 7.38
CA ASN A 235 10.07 -8.40 8.30
C ASN A 235 11.58 -8.68 8.48
N ALA A 236 12.34 -8.64 7.41
CA ALA A 236 13.79 -8.80 7.44
C ALA A 236 14.47 -7.63 8.18
N LEU A 237 14.07 -6.39 7.88
CA LEU A 237 14.58 -5.18 8.55
C LEU A 237 14.25 -5.19 10.05
N TYR A 238 13.04 -5.60 10.43
CA TYR A 238 12.70 -5.79 11.85
C TYR A 238 13.59 -6.82 12.52
N ARG A 239 13.81 -8.00 11.89
CA ARG A 239 14.70 -9.02 12.45
C ARG A 239 16.14 -8.51 12.65
N GLN A 240 16.64 -7.69 11.72
CA GLN A 240 17.97 -7.07 11.84
C GLN A 240 18.04 -6.12 13.04
N LEU A 241 17.08 -5.20 13.18
CA LEU A 241 17.02 -4.29 14.34
C LEU A 241 16.85 -5.06 15.65
N ASN A 242 16.04 -6.10 15.67
CA ASN A 242 15.83 -6.92 16.87
C ASN A 242 17.10 -7.68 17.28
N ALA A 243 17.82 -8.25 16.32
CA ALA A 243 19.10 -8.92 16.58
C ALA A 243 20.18 -7.95 17.08
N GLY A 244 20.13 -6.68 16.66
CA GLY A 244 20.99 -5.60 17.16
C GLY A 244 20.56 -5.01 18.52
N GLY A 245 19.42 -5.45 19.07
CA GLY A 245 18.86 -4.89 20.31
C GLY A 245 18.25 -3.49 20.13
N GLU A 246 17.98 -3.08 18.89
CA GLU A 246 17.44 -1.75 18.53
C GLU A 246 15.93 -1.75 18.30
N ALA A 247 15.30 -2.92 18.25
CA ALA A 247 13.85 -3.01 18.10
C ALA A 247 13.14 -2.49 19.36
N THR A 248 12.08 -1.70 19.16
CA THR A 248 11.28 -1.13 20.24
C THR A 248 9.87 -1.72 20.25
N SER A 249 9.23 -1.75 21.43
CA SER A 249 7.83 -2.16 21.55
C SER A 249 6.88 -1.29 20.69
N ALA A 250 7.23 -0.02 20.47
CA ALA A 250 6.48 0.85 19.58
C ALA A 250 6.54 0.35 18.12
N LEU A 251 7.72 -0.04 17.65
CA LEU A 251 7.90 -0.62 16.30
C LEU A 251 7.10 -1.93 16.16
N GLU A 252 7.19 -2.83 17.15
CA GLU A 252 6.47 -4.09 17.14
C GLU A 252 4.95 -3.90 17.08
N ASN A 253 4.42 -2.93 17.84
CA ASN A 253 3.00 -2.63 17.84
C ASN A 253 2.53 -2.11 16.48
N GLU A 254 3.31 -1.25 15.79
CA GLU A 254 2.97 -0.78 14.46
C GLU A 254 3.05 -1.89 13.40
N LEU A 255 3.99 -2.82 13.53
CA LEU A 255 4.05 -4.00 12.64
C LEU A 255 2.84 -4.92 12.86
N ARG A 256 2.45 -5.20 14.12
CA ARG A 256 1.23 -5.96 14.41
C ARG A 256 -0.01 -5.25 13.87
N GLN A 257 -0.09 -3.92 14.02
CA GLN A 257 -1.21 -3.14 13.49
C GLN A 257 -1.28 -3.22 11.96
N MET A 258 -0.13 -3.15 11.27
CA MET A 258 -0.08 -3.33 9.82
C MET A 258 -0.56 -4.72 9.40
N ASP A 259 -0.14 -5.75 10.11
CA ASP A 259 -0.57 -7.14 9.86
C ASP A 259 -2.10 -7.27 9.98
N VAL A 260 -2.69 -6.69 11.03
CA VAL A 260 -4.14 -6.67 11.23
C VAL A 260 -4.85 -5.84 10.15
N ASN A 261 -4.34 -4.65 9.82
CA ASN A 261 -4.95 -3.77 8.82
C ASN A 261 -4.98 -4.43 7.44
N VAL A 262 -3.86 -5.00 6.99
CA VAL A 262 -3.73 -5.56 5.64
C VAL A 262 -4.36 -6.95 5.53
N ASN A 263 -4.16 -7.80 6.53
CA ASN A 263 -4.51 -9.21 6.42
C ASN A 263 -5.85 -9.57 7.08
N VAL A 264 -6.44 -8.64 7.84
CA VAL A 264 -7.73 -8.85 8.53
C VAL A 264 -8.74 -7.77 8.16
N ASN A 265 -8.49 -6.50 8.54
CA ASN A 265 -9.50 -5.45 8.41
C ASN A 265 -9.88 -5.17 6.95
N TRP A 266 -8.90 -5.04 6.07
CA TRP A 266 -9.12 -4.77 4.65
C TRP A 266 -9.86 -5.91 3.94
N PRO A 267 -9.49 -7.21 4.06
CA PRO A 267 -10.28 -8.31 3.53
C PRO A 267 -11.68 -8.41 4.10
N LEU A 268 -11.88 -8.10 5.40
CA LEU A 268 -13.21 -8.10 6.01
C LEU A 268 -14.11 -6.99 5.47
N SER A 269 -13.57 -5.81 5.18
CA SER A 269 -14.35 -4.74 4.53
C SER A 269 -14.85 -5.19 3.16
N HIS A 270 -14.00 -5.83 2.36
CA HIS A 270 -14.42 -6.43 1.09
C HIS A 270 -15.46 -7.53 1.27
N PHE A 271 -15.31 -8.35 2.29
CA PHE A 271 -16.27 -9.40 2.60
C PHE A 271 -17.65 -8.82 2.95
N LYS A 272 -17.71 -7.75 3.76
CA LYS A 272 -18.96 -7.05 4.09
C LYS A 272 -19.65 -6.54 2.82
N SER A 273 -18.93 -5.87 1.93
CA SER A 273 -19.47 -5.39 0.64
C SER A 273 -19.96 -6.54 -0.23
N ALA A 274 -19.20 -7.63 -0.34
CA ALA A 274 -19.61 -8.79 -1.11
C ALA A 274 -20.91 -9.41 -0.55
N VAL A 275 -21.02 -9.56 0.76
CA VAL A 275 -22.26 -10.04 1.42
C VAL A 275 -23.42 -9.11 1.12
N ARG A 276 -23.25 -7.78 1.24
CA ARG A 276 -24.31 -6.77 1.02
C ARG A 276 -24.93 -6.86 -0.38
N TYR A 277 -24.08 -6.95 -1.41
CA TYR A 277 -24.53 -6.90 -2.79
C TYR A 277 -24.77 -8.27 -3.43
N LEU A 278 -24.03 -9.31 -3.02
CA LEU A 278 -24.02 -10.60 -3.68
C LEU A 278 -24.82 -11.67 -2.91
N HIS A 279 -25.41 -11.35 -1.76
CA HIS A 279 -26.17 -12.31 -0.96
C HIS A 279 -27.56 -12.53 -1.57
N ARG A 280 -27.63 -13.39 -2.57
CA ARG A 280 -28.82 -14.14 -3.00
C ARG A 280 -28.33 -15.54 -3.29
N GLU A 281 -28.91 -16.53 -2.63
CA GLU A 281 -28.67 -17.96 -2.79
C GLU A 281 -27.20 -18.39 -3.10
N PRO A 282 -26.53 -19.13 -2.21
CA PRO A 282 -25.07 -19.33 -2.23
C PRO A 282 -24.51 -19.93 -3.52
N ASP A 283 -25.33 -20.56 -4.35
CA ASP A 283 -24.90 -21.33 -5.51
C ASP A 283 -24.88 -20.55 -6.84
N GLU A 284 -25.50 -19.36 -6.90
CA GLU A 284 -25.69 -18.65 -8.19
C GLU A 284 -24.80 -17.44 -8.43
N ILE A 285 -24.15 -16.84 -7.41
CA ILE A 285 -23.45 -15.57 -7.59
C ILE A 285 -21.94 -15.75 -7.45
N LYS A 286 -21.27 -15.89 -8.58
CA LYS A 286 -19.83 -15.74 -8.69
C LYS A 286 -19.43 -14.27 -8.55
N ALA A 287 -18.28 -13.97 -7.92
CA ALA A 287 -17.74 -12.64 -7.93
C ALA A 287 -17.52 -12.12 -9.36
N THR A 288 -17.59 -10.80 -9.54
CA THR A 288 -17.17 -10.16 -10.79
C THR A 288 -15.73 -10.62 -11.10
N GLY A 289 -15.51 -11.26 -12.25
CA GLY A 289 -14.21 -11.88 -12.56
C GLY A 289 -14.09 -13.39 -12.25
N GLY A 290 -15.16 -14.05 -11.76
CA GLY A 290 -15.20 -15.51 -11.57
C GLY A 290 -14.45 -16.03 -10.33
N THR A 291 -14.07 -15.16 -9.39
CA THR A 291 -13.36 -15.54 -8.17
C THR A 291 -14.27 -16.11 -7.11
N ASN A 292 -13.79 -17.09 -6.35
CA ASN A 292 -14.52 -17.66 -5.20
C ASN A 292 -14.25 -16.78 -3.95
N TRP A 293 -14.96 -15.65 -3.86
CA TRP A 293 -14.81 -14.68 -2.78
C TRP A 293 -15.11 -15.26 -1.39
N GLN A 294 -16.02 -16.21 -1.28
CA GLN A 294 -16.42 -16.84 -0.01
C GLN A 294 -15.28 -17.61 0.65
N LYS A 295 -14.38 -18.21 -0.15
CA LYS A 295 -13.18 -18.91 0.33
C LYS A 295 -11.93 -18.03 0.30
N TYR A 296 -11.95 -16.93 -0.47
CA TYR A 296 -10.80 -16.08 -0.67
C TYR A 296 -10.75 -14.89 0.29
N LEU A 297 -11.87 -14.20 0.53
CA LEU A 297 -11.88 -12.97 1.34
C LEU A 297 -11.74 -13.22 2.85
N PRO A 298 -12.38 -14.21 3.48
CA PRO A 298 -12.27 -14.35 4.92
C PRO A 298 -10.84 -14.65 5.38
N PRO A 299 -10.27 -13.85 6.29
CA PRO A 299 -8.87 -13.99 6.75
C PRO A 299 -8.52 -15.37 7.29
N ARG A 300 -9.49 -16.05 7.90
CA ARG A 300 -9.34 -17.41 8.46
C ARG A 300 -8.92 -18.48 7.45
N PHE A 301 -9.24 -18.30 6.18
CA PHE A 301 -8.87 -19.26 5.14
C PHE A 301 -7.48 -18.97 4.57
N GLN A 302 -7.13 -17.71 4.42
CA GLN A 302 -5.83 -17.33 3.86
C GLN A 302 -4.70 -17.41 4.88
N LYS A 303 -4.98 -17.16 6.16
CA LYS A 303 -4.00 -17.16 7.26
C LYS A 303 -2.70 -16.47 6.88
N ARG A 304 -2.81 -15.30 6.25
CA ARG A 304 -1.66 -14.47 5.92
C ARG A 304 -1.18 -13.75 7.17
N ILE A 305 0.08 -13.86 7.45
CA ILE A 305 0.76 -13.19 8.56
C ILE A 305 2.09 -12.67 8.03
N PHE A 306 2.29 -11.36 8.09
CA PHE A 306 3.52 -10.74 7.58
C PHE A 306 4.68 -10.87 8.54
N TYR A 307 4.40 -10.84 9.85
CA TYR A 307 5.40 -10.84 10.90
C TYR A 307 5.18 -12.02 11.85
N PRO A 308 5.45 -13.27 11.42
CA PRO A 308 5.12 -14.46 12.21
C PRO A 308 5.80 -14.51 13.59
N SER A 309 6.97 -13.88 13.75
CA SER A 309 7.70 -13.82 15.02
C SER A 309 7.02 -12.94 16.07
N LEU A 310 6.12 -12.05 15.68
CA LEU A 310 5.40 -11.15 16.58
C LEU A 310 4.10 -11.74 17.15
N TRP A 311 3.69 -12.92 16.69
CA TRP A 311 2.45 -13.58 17.08
C TRP A 311 2.73 -14.92 17.76
N ASN A 312 2.02 -15.23 18.83
CA ASN A 312 2.11 -16.53 19.46
C ASN A 312 1.35 -17.61 18.67
N GLU A 313 1.59 -18.88 18.94
CA GLU A 313 0.99 -19.98 18.19
C GLU A 313 -0.54 -19.99 18.26
N LYS A 314 -1.11 -19.65 19.41
CA LYS A 314 -2.56 -19.55 19.58
C LYS A 314 -3.18 -18.47 18.67
N ASP A 315 -2.52 -17.32 18.52
CA ASP A 315 -2.97 -16.26 17.64
C ASP A 315 -2.88 -16.68 16.17
N LYS A 316 -1.82 -17.39 15.79
CA LYS A 316 -1.64 -17.93 14.43
C LYS A 316 -2.68 -19.01 14.10
N GLU A 317 -2.95 -19.93 15.02
CA GLU A 317 -3.98 -20.97 14.83
C GLU A 317 -5.38 -20.38 14.64
N ASN A 318 -5.71 -19.36 15.44
CA ASN A 318 -7.02 -18.70 15.41
C ASN A 318 -7.06 -17.45 14.53
N TRP A 319 -6.07 -17.27 13.66
CA TRP A 319 -5.95 -16.07 12.83
C TRP A 319 -7.23 -15.76 12.05
N GLY A 320 -7.75 -14.57 12.24
CA GLY A 320 -8.97 -14.10 11.60
C GLY A 320 -10.28 -14.63 12.19
N LYS A 321 -10.29 -15.63 13.06
CA LYS A 321 -11.52 -16.27 13.57
C LYS A 321 -12.37 -15.31 14.41
N ALA A 322 -11.80 -14.69 15.42
CA ALA A 322 -12.51 -13.76 16.30
C ALA A 322 -12.99 -12.51 15.55
N TRP A 323 -12.24 -12.02 14.57
CA TRP A 323 -12.63 -10.85 13.77
C TRP A 323 -13.79 -11.18 12.82
N VAL A 324 -13.80 -12.38 12.20
CA VAL A 324 -14.92 -12.82 11.36
C VAL A 324 -16.20 -12.98 12.18
N GLU A 325 -16.10 -13.53 13.38
CA GLU A 325 -17.26 -13.67 14.30
C GLU A 325 -17.83 -12.29 14.65
N LYS A 326 -16.98 -11.32 15.00
CA LYS A 326 -17.42 -9.94 15.28
C LYS A 326 -18.05 -9.26 14.05
N ALA A 327 -17.50 -9.46 12.86
CA ALA A 327 -18.06 -8.89 11.63
C ALA A 327 -19.46 -9.45 11.29
N ILE A 328 -19.70 -10.73 11.58
CA ILE A 328 -21.02 -11.36 11.36
C ILE A 328 -22.04 -10.92 12.41
N THR A 329 -21.61 -10.71 13.66
CA THR A 329 -22.50 -10.33 14.77
C THR A 329 -22.78 -8.84 14.84
N GLY A 330 -22.19 -8.01 13.95
CA GLY A 330 -22.36 -6.56 13.97
C GLY A 330 -21.65 -5.85 15.12
N ALA A 331 -20.69 -6.50 15.77
CA ALA A 331 -19.92 -5.97 16.90
C ALA A 331 -18.61 -5.25 16.49
N LEU A 332 -18.48 -4.92 15.19
CA LEU A 332 -17.40 -4.11 14.63
C LEU A 332 -17.96 -2.78 14.17
#